data_78f89e4297ec794f88cfbb480cdeb46b
#
_entry.id   78f89e4297ec794f88cfbb480cdeb46b
#
_cell.length_a   1.000
_cell.length_b   1.000
_cell.length_c   1.000
_cell.angle_alpha   90.00
_cell.angle_beta   90.00
_cell.angle_gamma   90.00
#
_symmetry.space_group_name_H-M   'P 1'
#
loop_
_entity.id
_entity.type
_entity.pdbx_description
1 polymer ?
#
loop_
_entity_poly.entity_id
_entity_poly.type
_entity_poly.pdbx_seq_one_letter_code
_entity_poly.pdbx_strand_id
1 'polypeptide(L)'
;PIVIGGELLKDMIRKTIFATAENDVKVVHTGVRFEIRDKKIRLVAVDGFRLAIRNEEIDYEGEEKVFVAPKKTLNEVVKLITGEETVSMNVGKRFIVFEIGSYRIVSRLLDGEFLNYQAAISGAVHATIRVNTRMLINSIERTSLIITDRAKSPIRCTFDSDLIRISSTTALGTANDRVPCSGDGEKMEIGFNTVSYTHLRAHETRRHL
;
A
#
# COMPACT_ATOMS: atom_id res chain seq x y z
N PRO A 1 -7.61 21.97 13.58
CA PRO A 1 -7.74 20.55 13.31
C PRO A 1 -7.91 20.28 11.80
N ILE A 2 -7.51 19.11 11.36
CA ILE A 2 -7.79 18.61 10.01
C ILE A 2 -8.98 17.67 10.15
N VAL A 3 -10.08 17.96 9.45
CA VAL A 3 -11.31 17.16 9.53
C VAL A 3 -11.47 16.38 8.22
N ILE A 4 -11.70 15.07 8.32
CA ILE A 4 -11.86 14.16 7.17
C ILE A 4 -12.99 13.17 7.45
N GLY A 5 -13.70 12.75 6.42
CA GLY A 5 -14.68 11.68 6.55
C GLY A 5 -14.04 10.37 7.03
N GLY A 6 -14.65 9.71 8.00
CA GLY A 6 -14.09 8.50 8.61
C GLY A 6 -13.86 7.37 7.62
N GLU A 7 -14.86 7.05 6.82
CA GLU A 7 -14.74 5.99 5.80
C GLU A 7 -13.64 6.31 4.76
N LEU A 8 -13.48 7.59 4.38
CA LEU A 8 -12.40 8.00 3.48
C LEU A 8 -11.03 7.76 4.10
N LEU A 9 -10.82 8.23 5.34
CA LEU A 9 -9.56 8.03 6.06
C LEU A 9 -9.26 6.54 6.25
N LYS A 10 -10.27 5.75 6.62
CA LYS A 10 -10.17 4.29 6.78
C LYS A 10 -9.77 3.59 5.49
N ASP A 11 -10.37 3.97 4.34
CA ASP A 11 -10.00 3.45 3.02
C ASP A 11 -8.55 3.82 2.67
N MET A 12 -8.15 5.06 2.89
CA MET A 12 -6.78 5.53 2.63
C MET A 12 -5.75 4.77 3.46
N ILE A 13 -6.01 4.61 4.77
CA ILE A 13 -5.12 3.87 5.67
C ILE A 13 -5.02 2.41 5.21
N ARG A 14 -6.14 1.73 4.96
CA ARG A 14 -6.15 0.33 4.53
C ARG A 14 -5.39 0.10 3.25
N LYS A 15 -5.46 1.04 2.30
CA LYS A 15 -4.77 0.94 1.00
C LYS A 15 -3.28 1.28 1.05
N THR A 16 -2.76 1.69 2.19
CA THR A 16 -1.34 2.04 2.34
C THR A 16 -0.63 1.25 3.42
N ILE A 17 -1.26 1.00 4.56
CA ILE A 17 -0.64 0.46 5.78
C ILE A 17 0.04 -0.92 5.58
N PHE A 18 -0.40 -1.71 4.60
CA PHE A 18 0.20 -3.01 4.30
C PHE A 18 1.65 -2.89 3.78
N ALA A 19 2.01 -1.73 3.22
CA ALA A 19 3.35 -1.47 2.68
C ALA A 19 4.32 -0.88 3.72
N THR A 20 3.93 -0.74 4.98
CA THR A 20 4.85 -0.36 6.06
C THR A 20 5.81 -1.50 6.39
N ALA A 21 7.04 -1.16 6.75
CA ALA A 21 7.99 -2.12 7.28
C ALA A 21 7.50 -2.72 8.62
N GLU A 22 7.81 -3.98 8.88
CA GLU A 22 7.53 -4.60 10.17
C GLU A 22 8.67 -4.34 11.16
N ASN A 23 9.90 -4.49 10.70
CA ASN A 23 11.11 -4.19 11.45
C ASN A 23 12.08 -3.48 10.49
N ASP A 24 12.35 -2.23 10.73
CA ASP A 24 13.31 -1.45 9.95
C ASP A 24 14.32 -0.78 10.89
N VAL A 25 15.55 -0.65 10.41
CA VAL A 25 16.59 0.17 11.06
C VAL A 25 16.12 1.63 11.13
N LYS A 26 15.38 2.08 10.13
CA LYS A 26 14.71 3.39 10.14
C LYS A 26 13.27 3.23 10.64
N VAL A 27 13.06 3.43 11.93
CA VAL A 27 11.74 3.32 12.58
C VAL A 27 10.62 4.08 11.85
N VAL A 28 10.95 5.16 11.15
CA VAL A 28 9.99 5.95 10.37
C VAL A 28 9.26 5.16 9.30
N HIS A 29 9.84 4.08 8.75
CA HIS A 29 9.20 3.21 7.76
C HIS A 29 8.19 2.23 8.37
N THR A 30 8.14 2.10 9.70
CA THR A 30 7.11 1.29 10.40
C THR A 30 5.77 2.02 10.54
N GLY A 31 5.65 3.21 9.97
CA GLY A 31 4.44 4.01 9.96
C GLY A 31 4.04 4.46 8.55
N VAL A 32 2.94 5.19 8.49
CA VAL A 32 2.44 5.80 7.25
C VAL A 32 2.72 7.30 7.32
N ARG A 33 3.34 7.83 6.29
CA ARG A 33 3.58 9.26 6.11
C ARG A 33 2.32 9.92 5.59
N PHE A 34 1.93 10.98 6.24
CA PHE A 34 0.86 11.89 5.84
C PHE A 34 1.49 13.17 5.31
N GLU A 35 1.02 13.62 4.16
CA GLU A 35 1.34 14.91 3.56
C GLU A 35 0.02 15.62 3.27
N ILE A 36 -0.19 16.77 3.89
CA ILE A 36 -1.43 17.54 3.80
C ILE A 36 -1.07 18.95 3.38
N ARG A 37 -1.46 19.31 2.17
CA ARG A 37 -1.24 20.64 1.57
C ARG A 37 -2.19 20.86 0.40
N ASP A 38 -2.46 22.13 0.10
CA ASP A 38 -3.21 22.53 -1.11
C ASP A 38 -4.52 21.77 -1.29
N LYS A 39 -5.32 21.66 -0.22
CA LYS A 39 -6.60 20.89 -0.19
C LYS A 39 -6.43 19.40 -0.55
N LYS A 40 -5.26 18.85 -0.38
CA LYS A 40 -4.96 17.45 -0.67
C LYS A 40 -4.36 16.76 0.54
N ILE A 41 -4.73 15.51 0.71
CA ILE A 41 -4.10 14.58 1.64
C ILE A 41 -3.47 13.43 0.86
N ARG A 42 -2.25 13.12 1.19
CA ARG A 42 -1.52 11.98 0.66
C ARG A 42 -1.02 11.10 1.79
N LEU A 43 -1.29 9.81 1.68
CA LEU A 43 -0.72 8.79 2.55
C LEU A 43 0.30 7.98 1.76
N VAL A 44 1.47 7.76 2.37
CA VAL A 44 2.59 7.00 1.77
C VAL A 44 3.13 6.01 2.76
N ALA A 45 3.27 4.76 2.34
CA ALA A 45 3.94 3.71 3.10
C ALA A 45 4.98 3.00 2.22
N VAL A 46 6.11 2.62 2.80
CA VAL A 46 7.24 1.99 2.09
C VAL A 46 8.00 1.06 3.03
N ASP A 47 8.49 -0.06 2.51
CA ASP A 47 9.35 -1.00 3.25
C ASP A 47 10.64 -1.38 2.49
N GLY A 48 11.02 -0.60 1.47
CA GLY A 48 12.20 -0.84 0.63
C GLY A 48 11.96 -1.79 -0.55
N PHE A 49 10.87 -2.56 -0.56
CA PHE A 49 10.50 -3.46 -1.66
C PHE A 49 9.20 -3.05 -2.35
N ARG A 50 8.33 -2.37 -1.66
CA ARG A 50 7.02 -1.93 -2.13
C ARG A 50 6.71 -0.53 -1.62
N LEU A 51 5.93 0.18 -2.39
CA LEU A 51 5.49 1.54 -2.11
C LEU A 51 3.98 1.59 -2.34
N ALA A 52 3.24 2.10 -1.37
CA ALA A 52 1.82 2.36 -1.51
C ALA A 52 1.56 3.86 -1.32
N ILE A 53 0.80 4.45 -2.24
CA ILE A 53 0.41 5.86 -2.21
C ILE A 53 -1.09 5.96 -2.42
N ARG A 54 -1.74 6.78 -1.59
CA ARG A 54 -3.14 7.15 -1.77
C ARG A 54 -3.30 8.67 -1.66
N ASN A 55 -3.92 9.28 -2.66
CA ASN A 55 -4.19 10.72 -2.70
C ASN A 55 -5.70 10.94 -2.68
N GLU A 56 -6.15 11.97 -1.96
CA GLU A 56 -7.53 12.44 -1.97
C GLU A 56 -7.58 13.96 -1.80
N GLU A 57 -8.67 14.55 -2.19
CA GLU A 57 -8.98 15.96 -1.92
C GLU A 57 -9.71 16.08 -0.58
N ILE A 58 -9.36 17.08 0.21
CA ILE A 58 -9.98 17.38 1.49
C ILE A 58 -10.21 18.88 1.63
N ASP A 59 -11.21 19.26 2.41
CA ASP A 59 -11.48 20.65 2.71
C ASP A 59 -10.57 21.13 3.86
N TYR A 60 -9.32 21.43 3.53
CA TYR A 60 -8.32 21.93 4.47
C TYR A 60 -7.49 23.04 3.83
N GLU A 61 -7.56 24.23 4.43
CA GLU A 61 -6.85 25.44 3.99
C GLU A 61 -5.77 25.92 5.00
N GLY A 62 -5.37 25.07 5.92
CA GLY A 62 -4.37 25.37 6.93
C GLY A 62 -2.94 25.20 6.42
N GLU A 63 -1.98 25.39 7.32
CA GLU A 63 -0.57 25.18 7.03
C GLU A 63 -0.28 23.73 6.57
N GLU A 64 0.72 23.60 5.70
CA GLU A 64 1.23 22.28 5.31
C GLU A 64 1.61 21.45 6.54
N LYS A 65 1.16 20.19 6.55
CA LYS A 65 1.50 19.22 7.60
C LYS A 65 2.12 17.99 6.96
N VAL A 66 3.31 17.63 7.44
CA VAL A 66 3.99 16.39 7.06
C VAL A 66 4.39 15.69 8.35
N PHE A 67 3.95 14.45 8.50
CA PHE A 67 4.24 13.64 9.69
C PHE A 67 4.12 12.14 9.39
N VAL A 68 4.67 11.31 10.27
CA VAL A 68 4.54 9.86 10.16
C VAL A 68 3.83 9.31 11.39
N ALA A 69 2.69 8.68 11.18
CA ALA A 69 1.90 8.03 12.22
C ALA A 69 2.23 6.52 12.30
N PRO A 70 2.43 5.96 13.51
CA PRO A 70 2.77 4.54 13.67
C PRO A 70 1.66 3.62 13.14
N LYS A 71 2.07 2.51 12.49
CA LYS A 71 1.16 1.44 12.03
C LYS A 71 0.17 0.99 13.11
N LYS A 72 0.67 0.79 14.34
CA LYS A 72 -0.15 0.34 15.47
C LYS A 72 -1.29 1.32 15.76
N THR A 73 -0.98 2.61 15.80
CA THR A 73 -1.98 3.66 16.04
C THR A 73 -3.03 3.68 14.94
N LEU A 74 -2.61 3.63 13.68
CA LEU A 74 -3.53 3.67 12.54
C LEU A 74 -4.43 2.45 12.48
N ASN A 75 -3.95 1.28 12.90
CA ASN A 75 -4.80 0.10 13.05
C ASN A 75 -5.91 0.29 14.09
N GLU A 76 -5.62 0.97 15.21
CA GLU A 76 -6.66 1.29 16.21
C GLU A 76 -7.65 2.34 15.67
N VAL A 77 -7.16 3.39 14.98
CA VAL A 77 -8.02 4.37 14.30
C VAL A 77 -9.00 3.68 13.35
N VAL A 78 -8.50 2.76 12.50
CA VAL A 78 -9.35 2.01 11.54
C VAL A 78 -10.41 1.15 12.23
N LYS A 79 -10.12 0.59 13.41
CA LYS A 79 -11.09 -0.22 14.17
C LYS A 79 -12.21 0.64 14.77
N LEU A 80 -11.90 1.85 15.22
CA LEU A 80 -12.86 2.75 15.85
C LEU A 80 -13.78 3.46 14.84
N ILE A 81 -13.38 3.56 13.58
CA ILE A 81 -14.24 4.10 12.52
C ILE A 81 -15.26 3.04 12.14
N THR A 82 -16.53 3.25 12.51
CA THR A 82 -17.63 2.29 12.34
C THR A 82 -18.69 2.71 11.31
N GLY A 83 -18.71 3.99 10.91
CA GLY A 83 -19.74 4.54 10.03
C GLY A 83 -19.33 5.87 9.38
N GLU A 84 -20.29 6.74 9.18
CA GLU A 84 -20.13 8.03 8.48
C GLU A 84 -19.58 9.15 9.37
N GLU A 85 -19.08 8.83 10.56
CA GLU A 85 -18.47 9.82 11.44
C GLU A 85 -17.29 10.53 10.81
N THR A 86 -17.06 11.78 11.19
CA THR A 86 -15.85 12.50 10.84
C THR A 86 -14.74 12.22 11.84
N VAL A 87 -13.51 12.24 11.35
CA VAL A 87 -12.29 12.16 12.17
C VAL A 87 -11.63 13.52 12.20
N SER A 88 -11.39 14.05 13.40
CA SER A 88 -10.59 15.24 13.61
C SER A 88 -9.17 14.86 13.97
N MET A 89 -8.21 15.40 13.24
CA MET A 89 -6.77 15.19 13.46
C MET A 89 -6.11 16.49 13.94
N ASN A 90 -5.57 16.47 15.14
CA ASN A 90 -4.80 17.57 15.72
C ASN A 90 -3.32 17.18 15.74
N VAL A 91 -2.54 17.80 14.88
CA VAL A 91 -1.11 17.46 14.67
C VAL A 91 -0.23 18.46 15.39
N GLY A 92 0.49 17.98 16.41
CA GLY A 92 1.51 18.74 17.11
C GLY A 92 2.93 18.39 16.66
N LYS A 93 3.94 18.91 17.33
CA LYS A 93 5.36 18.67 16.97
C LYS A 93 5.79 17.20 17.17
N ARG A 94 5.26 16.52 18.17
CA ARG A 94 5.67 15.14 18.55
C ARG A 94 4.51 14.17 18.67
N PHE A 95 3.29 14.67 18.68
CA PHE A 95 2.09 13.88 18.91
C PHE A 95 1.01 14.24 17.91
N ILE A 96 0.18 13.26 17.61
CA ILE A 96 -1.08 13.43 16.91
C ILE A 96 -2.22 12.98 17.80
N VAL A 97 -3.33 13.70 17.76
CA VAL A 97 -4.57 13.32 18.41
C VAL A 97 -5.61 13.06 17.32
N PHE A 98 -6.18 11.87 17.33
CA PHE A 98 -7.37 11.53 16.54
C PHE A 98 -8.59 11.57 17.44
N GLU A 99 -9.64 12.30 17.02
CA GLU A 99 -10.94 12.34 17.68
C GLU A 99 -11.97 11.71 16.74
N ILE A 100 -12.63 10.65 17.22
CA ILE A 100 -13.55 9.81 16.45
C ILE A 100 -14.80 9.58 17.33
N GLY A 101 -15.91 10.27 17.08
CA GLY A 101 -17.05 10.23 17.96
C GLY A 101 -16.66 10.61 19.41
N SER A 102 -16.86 9.71 20.34
CA SER A 102 -16.48 9.90 21.77
C SER A 102 -15.04 9.44 22.08
N TYR A 103 -14.31 8.87 21.12
CA TYR A 103 -12.97 8.35 21.33
C TYR A 103 -11.91 9.40 21.02
N ARG A 104 -10.86 9.40 21.84
CA ARG A 104 -9.65 10.20 21.62
C ARG A 104 -8.42 9.30 21.69
N ILE A 105 -7.67 9.23 20.60
CA ILE A 105 -6.41 8.50 20.51
C ILE A 105 -5.27 9.52 20.47
N VAL A 106 -4.36 9.43 21.41
CA VAL A 106 -3.12 10.22 21.42
C VAL A 106 -1.96 9.31 21.05
N SER A 107 -1.20 9.68 20.04
CA SER A 107 -0.05 8.91 19.60
C SER A 107 1.17 9.77 19.39
N ARG A 108 2.34 9.23 19.74
CA ARG A 108 3.62 9.84 19.38
C ARG A 108 3.87 9.63 17.90
N LEU A 109 4.32 10.68 17.21
CA LEU A 109 4.77 10.62 15.84
C LEU A 109 6.11 9.90 15.73
N LEU A 110 6.35 9.24 14.62
CA LEU A 110 7.66 8.67 14.30
C LEU A 110 8.55 9.78 13.74
N ASP A 111 9.76 9.86 14.28
CA ASP A 111 10.76 10.83 13.88
C ASP A 111 11.85 10.16 13.05
N GLY A 112 12.38 10.89 12.08
CA GLY A 112 13.42 10.42 11.18
C GLY A 112 13.21 10.83 9.73
N GLU A 113 14.23 10.60 8.92
CA GLU A 113 14.20 10.87 7.48
C GLU A 113 13.44 9.77 6.75
N PHE A 114 12.30 10.12 6.17
CA PHE A 114 11.53 9.22 5.31
C PHE A 114 12.17 9.11 3.93
N LEU A 115 12.06 7.93 3.29
CA LEU A 115 12.59 7.70 1.94
C LEU A 115 12.07 8.75 0.95
N ASN A 116 12.96 9.26 0.10
CA ASN A 116 12.55 10.07 -1.05
C ASN A 116 11.89 9.17 -2.11
N TYR A 117 10.62 8.84 -1.87
CA TYR A 117 9.84 7.96 -2.74
C TYR A 117 9.54 8.58 -4.11
N GLN A 118 9.58 9.91 -4.22
CA GLN A 118 9.34 10.60 -5.49
C GLN A 118 10.41 10.25 -6.52
N ALA A 119 11.65 10.13 -6.10
CA ALA A 119 12.74 9.68 -6.96
C ALA A 119 12.55 8.25 -7.48
N ALA A 120 11.87 7.39 -6.71
CA ALA A 120 11.58 6.01 -7.13
C ALA A 120 10.44 5.92 -8.17
N ILE A 121 9.56 6.94 -8.24
CA ILE A 121 8.40 6.94 -9.13
C ILE A 121 8.67 7.72 -10.43
N SER A 122 9.68 8.58 -10.44
CA SER A 122 9.98 9.50 -11.55
C SER A 122 10.64 8.85 -12.77
N GLY A 123 10.68 7.51 -12.84
CA GLY A 123 11.19 6.78 -13.98
C GLY A 123 10.28 6.87 -15.22
N ALA A 124 10.86 6.72 -16.41
CA ALA A 124 10.09 6.60 -17.64
C ALA A 124 9.19 5.37 -17.59
N VAL A 125 7.95 5.50 -18.05
CA VAL A 125 7.03 4.38 -18.23
C VAL A 125 7.46 3.63 -19.49
N HIS A 126 7.95 2.41 -19.34
CA HIS A 126 8.43 1.58 -20.45
C HIS A 126 7.33 0.71 -21.08
N ALA A 127 6.30 0.38 -20.31
CA ALA A 127 5.14 -0.38 -20.77
C ALA A 127 3.90 -0.04 -19.95
N THR A 128 2.74 -0.09 -20.60
CA THR A 128 1.43 0.03 -19.95
C THR A 128 0.61 -1.21 -20.31
N ILE A 129 0.20 -1.98 -19.29
CA ILE A 129 -0.52 -3.24 -19.47
C ILE A 129 -1.87 -3.15 -18.75
N ARG A 130 -2.94 -3.52 -19.47
CA ARG A 130 -4.28 -3.71 -18.91
C ARG A 130 -4.58 -5.20 -18.80
N VAL A 131 -5.00 -5.64 -17.63
CA VAL A 131 -5.29 -7.04 -17.37
C VAL A 131 -6.53 -7.17 -16.48
N ASN A 132 -7.27 -8.26 -16.63
CA ASN A 132 -8.35 -8.56 -15.70
C ASN A 132 -7.75 -8.94 -14.34
N THR A 133 -8.06 -8.14 -13.32
CA THR A 133 -7.50 -8.29 -11.97
C THR A 133 -7.74 -9.67 -11.37
N ARG A 134 -8.95 -10.23 -11.53
CA ARG A 134 -9.30 -11.55 -10.99
C ARG A 134 -8.53 -12.68 -11.66
N MET A 135 -8.36 -12.60 -12.99
CA MET A 135 -7.56 -13.59 -13.73
C MET A 135 -6.10 -13.55 -13.28
N LEU A 136 -5.54 -12.35 -13.10
CA LEU A 136 -4.16 -12.16 -12.64
C LEU A 136 -3.99 -12.72 -11.22
N ILE A 137 -4.88 -12.39 -10.28
CA ILE A 137 -4.85 -12.91 -8.91
C ILE A 137 -4.89 -14.44 -8.91
N ASN A 138 -5.86 -15.05 -9.61
CA ASN A 138 -6.00 -16.50 -9.65
C ASN A 138 -4.75 -17.18 -10.25
N SER A 139 -4.14 -16.58 -11.24
CA SER A 139 -2.90 -17.10 -11.86
C SER A 139 -1.71 -17.03 -10.92
N ILE A 140 -1.54 -15.91 -10.22
CA ILE A 140 -0.50 -15.76 -9.19
C ILE A 140 -0.70 -16.77 -8.06
N GLU A 141 -1.93 -17.00 -7.62
CA GLU A 141 -2.23 -17.98 -6.58
C GLU A 141 -1.87 -19.40 -7.00
N ARG A 142 -2.28 -19.83 -8.21
CA ARG A 142 -1.94 -21.16 -8.72
C ARG A 142 -0.43 -21.36 -8.84
N THR A 143 0.28 -20.38 -9.38
CA THR A 143 1.74 -20.47 -9.52
C THR A 143 2.49 -20.37 -8.20
N SER A 144 1.86 -19.78 -7.17
CA SER A 144 2.44 -19.68 -5.81
C SER A 144 2.36 -20.99 -5.01
N LEU A 145 1.51 -21.94 -5.39
CA LEU A 145 1.27 -23.17 -4.61
C LEU A 145 2.52 -24.00 -4.34
N ILE A 146 3.51 -23.92 -5.23
CA ILE A 146 4.78 -24.62 -5.07
C ILE A 146 5.85 -23.82 -4.29
N ILE A 147 5.55 -22.56 -3.95
CA ILE A 147 6.47 -21.70 -3.20
C ILE A 147 6.19 -21.91 -1.72
N THR A 148 7.20 -22.33 -0.99
CA THR A 148 7.14 -22.50 0.47
C THR A 148 7.83 -21.33 1.16
N ASP A 149 7.49 -21.07 2.43
CA ASP A 149 8.11 -20.02 3.26
C ASP A 149 9.63 -20.16 3.35
N ARG A 150 10.15 -21.38 3.20
CA ARG A 150 11.58 -21.67 3.19
C ARG A 150 12.25 -21.35 1.86
N ALA A 151 11.53 -21.50 0.75
CA ALA A 151 12.10 -21.39 -0.60
C ALA A 151 12.25 -19.94 -1.07
N LYS A 152 11.48 -18.99 -0.52
CA LYS A 152 11.47 -17.54 -0.85
C LYS A 152 11.66 -17.23 -2.35
N SER A 153 11.28 -18.16 -3.23
CA SER A 153 11.43 -18.01 -4.67
C SER A 153 10.49 -16.94 -5.20
N PRO A 154 10.94 -15.99 -6.01
CA PRO A 154 10.07 -15.00 -6.60
C PRO A 154 9.15 -15.64 -7.65
N ILE A 155 7.95 -15.10 -7.81
CA ILE A 155 7.17 -15.27 -9.03
C ILE A 155 7.80 -14.40 -10.11
N ARG A 156 8.05 -14.98 -11.26
CA ARG A 156 8.56 -14.30 -12.44
C ARG A 156 7.39 -14.00 -13.39
N CYS A 157 7.20 -12.74 -13.71
CA CYS A 157 6.20 -12.29 -14.65
C CYS A 157 6.88 -11.73 -15.90
N THR A 158 6.58 -12.30 -17.06
CA THR A 158 7.01 -11.77 -18.36
C THR A 158 5.79 -11.08 -18.98
N PHE A 159 5.87 -9.78 -19.14
CA PHE A 159 4.85 -8.94 -19.75
C PHE A 159 5.11 -8.81 -21.23
N ASP A 160 4.09 -9.08 -22.04
CA ASP A 160 4.05 -8.88 -23.48
C ASP A 160 2.80 -8.08 -23.84
N SER A 161 2.66 -7.60 -25.06
CA SER A 161 1.54 -6.74 -25.47
C SER A 161 0.15 -7.39 -25.30
N ASP A 162 0.06 -8.70 -25.42
CA ASP A 162 -1.19 -9.48 -25.39
C ASP A 162 -1.26 -10.55 -24.31
N LEU A 163 -0.13 -10.83 -23.64
CA LEU A 163 0.00 -11.96 -22.72
C LEU A 163 0.95 -11.69 -21.56
N ILE A 164 0.52 -12.03 -20.35
CA ILE A 164 1.40 -12.11 -19.20
C ILE A 164 1.70 -13.59 -18.94
N ARG A 165 2.98 -13.97 -18.98
CA ARG A 165 3.43 -15.30 -18.55
C ARG A 165 3.89 -15.22 -17.12
N ILE A 166 3.37 -16.11 -16.28
CA ILE A 166 3.65 -16.16 -14.85
C ILE A 166 4.29 -17.50 -14.54
N SER A 167 5.43 -17.51 -13.90
CA SER A 167 6.15 -18.74 -13.56
C SER A 167 6.79 -18.67 -12.18
N SER A 168 6.90 -19.83 -11.56
CA SER A 168 7.66 -20.03 -10.34
C SER A 168 8.44 -21.34 -10.45
N THR A 169 9.64 -21.37 -9.89
CA THR A 169 10.51 -22.55 -9.88
C THR A 169 11.05 -22.77 -8.47
N THR A 170 10.89 -23.98 -7.97
CA THR A 170 11.39 -24.40 -6.67
C THR A 170 12.03 -25.81 -6.80
N ALA A 171 12.57 -26.32 -5.72
CA ALA A 171 13.04 -27.72 -5.68
C ALA A 171 11.94 -28.75 -5.90
N LEU A 172 10.66 -28.37 -5.70
CA LEU A 172 9.48 -29.24 -5.92
C LEU A 172 9.05 -29.29 -7.38
N GLY A 173 9.51 -28.36 -8.22
CA GLY A 173 9.15 -28.29 -9.63
C GLY A 173 8.94 -26.88 -10.13
N THR A 174 8.30 -26.78 -11.30
CA THR A 174 7.99 -25.51 -11.98
C THR A 174 6.49 -25.42 -12.24
N ALA A 175 5.89 -24.28 -11.85
CA ALA A 175 4.52 -23.93 -12.20
C ALA A 175 4.55 -22.79 -13.23
N ASN A 176 3.71 -22.91 -14.26
CA ASN A 176 3.56 -21.91 -15.33
C ASN A 176 2.09 -21.63 -15.57
N ASP A 177 1.77 -20.36 -15.78
CA ASP A 177 0.43 -19.93 -16.15
C ASP A 177 0.47 -18.75 -17.12
N ARG A 178 -0.67 -18.44 -17.72
CA ARG A 178 -0.80 -17.37 -18.73
C ARG A 178 -2.07 -16.58 -18.52
N VAL A 179 -1.97 -15.28 -18.59
CA VAL A 179 -3.12 -14.35 -18.46
C VAL A 179 -3.17 -13.44 -19.66
N PRO A 180 -4.27 -13.43 -20.42
CA PRO A 180 -4.48 -12.47 -21.50
C PRO A 180 -4.45 -11.05 -20.96
N CYS A 181 -3.83 -10.16 -21.69
CA CYS A 181 -3.78 -8.73 -21.39
C CYS A 181 -3.85 -7.91 -22.66
N SER A 182 -3.86 -6.61 -22.53
CA SER A 182 -3.68 -5.68 -23.64
C SER A 182 -2.77 -4.54 -23.18
N GLY A 183 -1.87 -4.12 -24.02
CA GLY A 183 -0.97 -3.03 -23.66
C GLY A 183 -0.01 -2.68 -24.78
N ASP A 184 0.89 -1.78 -24.44
CA ASP A 184 1.96 -1.30 -25.30
C ASP A 184 3.28 -1.27 -24.53
N GLY A 185 4.38 -1.13 -25.25
CA GLY A 185 5.72 -1.06 -24.68
C GLY A 185 6.57 -2.28 -24.98
N GLU A 186 7.76 -2.24 -24.44
CA GLU A 186 8.74 -3.31 -24.62
C GLU A 186 8.42 -4.51 -23.74
N LYS A 187 8.70 -5.70 -24.25
CA LYS A 187 8.63 -6.92 -23.45
C LYS A 187 9.59 -6.83 -22.27
N MET A 188 9.05 -7.06 -21.08
CA MET A 188 9.84 -7.01 -19.85
C MET A 188 9.61 -8.22 -18.96
N GLU A 189 10.61 -8.56 -18.16
CA GLU A 189 10.52 -9.59 -17.13
C GLU A 189 10.82 -9.01 -15.76
N ILE A 190 9.93 -9.28 -14.80
CA ILE A 190 10.05 -8.79 -13.42
C ILE A 190 9.81 -9.94 -12.45
N GLY A 191 10.64 -10.05 -11.43
CA GLY A 191 10.45 -10.95 -10.29
C GLY A 191 9.69 -10.26 -9.16
N PHE A 192 8.63 -10.89 -8.66
CA PHE A 192 7.83 -10.39 -7.56
C PHE A 192 7.85 -11.33 -6.36
N ASN A 193 7.87 -10.75 -5.17
CA ASN A 193 7.68 -11.52 -3.95
C ASN A 193 6.18 -11.85 -3.76
N THR A 194 5.85 -13.14 -3.62
CA THR A 194 4.48 -13.64 -3.44
C THR A 194 3.77 -13.08 -2.23
N VAL A 195 4.48 -12.89 -1.12
CA VAL A 195 3.91 -12.34 0.13
C VAL A 195 3.33 -10.94 -0.09
N SER A 196 3.92 -10.14 -0.97
CA SER A 196 3.41 -8.81 -1.29
C SER A 196 2.04 -8.82 -1.97
N TYR A 197 1.74 -9.84 -2.79
CA TYR A 197 0.44 -9.99 -3.47
C TYR A 197 -0.67 -10.51 -2.56
N THR A 198 -0.36 -11.44 -1.66
CA THR A 198 -1.35 -11.95 -0.70
C THR A 198 -1.83 -10.86 0.25
N HIS A 199 -0.97 -9.92 0.61
CA HIS A 199 -1.36 -8.75 1.42
C HIS A 199 -2.29 -7.80 0.67
N LEU A 200 -2.04 -7.53 -0.62
CA LEU A 200 -2.95 -6.72 -1.46
C LEU A 200 -4.34 -7.34 -1.55
N ARG A 201 -4.45 -8.66 -1.73
CA ARG A 201 -5.71 -9.38 -1.79
C ARG A 201 -6.51 -9.29 -0.49
N ALA A 202 -5.89 -9.43 0.66
CA ALA A 202 -6.58 -9.36 1.95
C ALA A 202 -7.30 -8.02 2.16
N HIS A 203 -6.88 -6.96 1.47
CA HIS A 203 -7.51 -5.65 1.49
C HIS A 203 -8.60 -5.46 0.43
N GLU A 204 -8.51 -6.15 -0.72
CA GLU A 204 -9.50 -6.07 -1.80
C GLU A 204 -10.75 -6.94 -1.54
N THR A 205 -10.59 -8.14 -0.99
CA THR A 205 -11.69 -9.10 -0.75
C THR A 205 -12.65 -8.71 0.37
N ARG A 206 -12.31 -7.77 1.23
CA ARG A 206 -13.22 -7.24 2.26
C ARG A 206 -14.28 -6.27 1.74
N ARG A 207 -14.30 -5.98 0.44
CA ARG A 207 -15.32 -5.12 -0.20
C ARG A 207 -16.59 -5.88 -0.68
N HIS A 208 -16.65 -7.19 -0.54
CA HIS A 208 -17.73 -8.02 -1.09
C HIS A 208 -18.31 -9.04 -0.09
N LEU A 209 -18.36 -8.69 1.19
CA LEU A 209 -19.17 -9.42 2.18
C LEU A 209 -20.04 -8.45 2.96
#